data_fea6dd6c44be5faef3eb5c33eb1ebfa5
#
_entry.id   fea6dd6c44be5faef3eb5c33eb1ebfa5
#
_cell.length_a   1.000
_cell.length_b   1.000
_cell.length_c   1.000
_cell.angle_alpha   90.00
_cell.angle_beta   90.00
_cell.angle_gamma   90.00
#
_symmetry.space_group_name_H-M   'P 1'
#
loop_
_entity.id
_entity.type
_entity.pdbx_description
1 polymer ?
#
loop_
_entity_poly.entity_id
_entity_poly.type
_entity_poly.pdbx_seq_one_letter_code
_entity_poly.pdbx_strand_id
1 'polypeptide(L)'
;RIFATSIKSVGKETSKGTVAEAASIKISNLYHMDNKGKDMTTEERTKYRQEIIKPLVDEFFEWAKAILPKVPTNSETGKGLQYAINQEAYLRTFLTNPIIPLDNNAAERSIRPFCLGKKNWVMIDTIQGAHASAIIYSIVETAKANDLKIYDYLKYLLEELPKYVTTTKSEIPSKLF
;
A
#
# COMPACT_ATOMS: atom_id res chain seq x y z
N ARG A 1 2.41 11.39 -1.50
CA ARG A 1 3.69 11.76 -0.86
C ARG A 1 4.52 12.69 -1.74
N ILE A 2 4.82 12.35 -3.00
CA ILE A 2 5.69 13.13 -3.91
C ILE A 2 5.18 14.57 -4.06
N PHE A 3 3.91 14.79 -4.40
CA PHE A 3 3.33 16.14 -4.54
C PHE A 3 3.34 16.93 -3.21
N ALA A 4 3.09 16.26 -2.09
CA ALA A 4 3.19 16.91 -0.77
C ALA A 4 4.62 17.33 -0.44
N THR A 5 5.62 16.58 -0.89
CA THR A 5 7.04 16.97 -0.75
C THR A 5 7.37 18.18 -1.61
N SER A 6 6.89 18.23 -2.86
CA SER A 6 7.05 19.39 -3.74
C SER A 6 6.42 20.65 -3.13
N ILE A 7 5.22 20.56 -2.57
CA ILE A 7 4.55 21.68 -1.90
C ILE A 7 5.36 22.16 -0.69
N LYS A 8 5.90 21.22 0.11
CA LYS A 8 6.71 21.57 1.29
C LYS A 8 8.03 22.25 0.94
N SER A 9 8.69 21.85 -0.15
CA SER A 9 9.98 22.41 -0.57
C SER A 9 9.85 23.85 -1.06
N VAL A 10 8.70 24.23 -1.60
CA VAL A 10 8.45 25.58 -2.17
C VAL A 10 7.74 26.51 -1.17
N GLY A 11 7.14 25.95 -0.12
CA GLY A 11 6.30 26.68 0.84
C GLY A 11 4.83 26.72 0.42
N LYS A 12 3.93 26.69 1.43
CA LYS A 12 2.48 26.58 1.20
C LYS A 12 1.88 27.76 0.41
N GLU A 13 2.37 28.97 0.63
CA GLU A 13 1.84 30.15 -0.06
C GLU A 13 2.33 30.24 -1.50
N THR A 14 3.59 29.89 -1.75
CA THR A 14 4.20 29.87 -3.08
C THR A 14 3.74 28.71 -3.94
N SER A 15 3.13 27.68 -3.32
CA SER A 15 2.60 26.50 -4.03
C SER A 15 1.21 26.70 -4.60
N LYS A 16 0.52 27.81 -4.28
CA LYS A 16 -0.82 28.10 -4.79
C LYS A 16 -0.82 28.23 -6.32
N GLY A 17 -1.75 27.53 -6.96
CA GLY A 17 -1.87 27.49 -8.43
C GLY A 17 -0.85 26.60 -9.12
N THR A 18 0.00 25.90 -8.40
CA THR A 18 0.97 24.96 -9.01
C THR A 18 0.33 23.63 -9.40
N VAL A 19 0.94 22.95 -10.37
CA VAL A 19 0.54 21.59 -10.77
C VAL A 19 0.58 20.60 -9.59
N ALA A 20 1.53 20.75 -8.68
CA ALA A 20 1.64 19.92 -7.47
C ALA A 20 0.45 20.11 -6.53
N GLU A 21 -0.02 21.35 -6.37
CA GLU A 21 -1.22 21.65 -5.58
C GLU A 21 -2.46 21.07 -6.24
N ALA A 22 -2.64 21.30 -7.54
CA ALA A 22 -3.76 20.75 -8.30
C ALA A 22 -3.82 19.22 -8.21
N ALA A 23 -2.68 18.53 -8.34
CA ALA A 23 -2.58 17.09 -8.14
C ALA A 23 -2.99 16.67 -6.72
N SER A 24 -2.51 17.39 -5.71
CA SER A 24 -2.82 17.10 -4.30
C SER A 24 -4.30 17.29 -3.99
N ILE A 25 -4.93 18.33 -4.53
CA ILE A 25 -6.37 18.58 -4.36
C ILE A 25 -7.19 17.46 -5.00
N LYS A 26 -6.87 17.06 -6.25
CA LYS A 26 -7.56 15.99 -6.95
C LYS A 26 -7.44 14.66 -6.20
N ILE A 27 -6.25 14.30 -5.73
CA ILE A 27 -6.01 13.10 -4.95
C ILE A 27 -6.76 13.16 -3.61
N SER A 28 -6.71 14.29 -2.89
CA SER A 28 -7.44 14.46 -1.63
C SER A 28 -8.94 14.32 -1.81
N ASN A 29 -9.48 14.82 -2.92
CA ASN A 29 -10.90 14.65 -3.26
C ASN A 29 -11.25 13.17 -3.50
N LEU A 30 -10.40 12.42 -4.22
CA LEU A 30 -10.59 10.97 -4.41
C LEU A 30 -10.65 10.24 -3.06
N TYR A 31 -9.73 10.51 -2.15
CA TYR A 31 -9.75 9.92 -0.80
C TYR A 31 -11.01 10.31 -0.01
N HIS A 32 -11.38 11.59 -0.05
CA HIS A 32 -12.59 12.09 0.62
C HIS A 32 -13.84 11.39 0.10
N MET A 33 -13.95 11.24 -1.20
CA MET A 33 -15.11 10.60 -1.84
C MET A 33 -15.12 9.08 -1.58
N ASP A 34 -14.00 8.36 -1.70
CA ASP A 34 -13.96 6.91 -1.42
C ASP A 34 -14.29 6.60 0.05
N ASN A 35 -13.88 7.48 0.98
CA ASN A 35 -14.22 7.33 2.40
C ASN A 35 -15.73 7.41 2.70
N LYS A 36 -16.53 8.10 1.88
CA LYS A 36 -17.99 8.10 2.04
C LYS A 36 -18.61 6.73 1.80
N GLY A 37 -17.95 5.87 1.02
CA GLY A 37 -18.37 4.49 0.78
C GLY A 37 -17.82 3.47 1.78
N LYS A 38 -17.18 3.91 2.87
CA LYS A 38 -16.49 3.00 3.79
C LYS A 38 -17.43 2.05 4.53
N ASP A 39 -18.60 2.54 4.92
CA ASP A 39 -19.59 1.79 5.71
C ASP A 39 -20.67 1.12 4.82
N MET A 40 -20.54 1.20 3.51
CA MET A 40 -21.44 0.56 2.54
C MET A 40 -21.18 -0.96 2.49
N THR A 41 -22.22 -1.72 2.14
CA THR A 41 -22.06 -3.14 1.80
C THR A 41 -21.13 -3.32 0.60
N THR A 42 -20.63 -4.52 0.40
CA THR A 42 -19.74 -4.86 -0.72
C THR A 42 -20.38 -4.51 -2.08
N GLU A 43 -21.67 -4.77 -2.25
CA GLU A 43 -22.40 -4.52 -3.49
C GLU A 43 -22.62 -3.02 -3.71
N GLU A 44 -23.08 -2.30 -2.70
CA GLU A 44 -23.26 -0.85 -2.74
C GLU A 44 -21.93 -0.13 -3.00
N ARG A 45 -20.85 -0.56 -2.34
CA ARG A 45 -19.52 0.02 -2.54
C ARG A 45 -19.00 -0.22 -3.94
N THR A 46 -19.26 -1.40 -4.52
CA THR A 46 -18.90 -1.68 -5.91
C THR A 46 -19.61 -0.72 -6.86
N LYS A 47 -20.92 -0.56 -6.72
CA LYS A 47 -21.72 0.36 -7.53
C LYS A 47 -21.25 1.80 -7.34
N TYR A 48 -21.09 2.24 -6.10
CA TYR A 48 -20.60 3.57 -5.77
C TYR A 48 -19.24 3.89 -6.40
N ARG A 49 -18.31 2.93 -6.35
CA ARG A 49 -16.99 3.09 -6.98
C ARG A 49 -17.07 3.19 -8.49
N GLN A 50 -17.93 2.42 -9.13
CA GLN A 50 -18.10 2.47 -10.60
C GLN A 50 -18.78 3.76 -11.04
N GLU A 51 -19.81 4.22 -10.32
CA GLU A 51 -20.62 5.39 -10.72
C GLU A 51 -19.98 6.72 -10.31
N ILE A 52 -19.32 6.79 -9.16
CA ILE A 52 -18.83 8.06 -8.58
C ILE A 52 -17.31 8.16 -8.60
N ILE A 53 -16.61 7.10 -8.17
CA ILE A 53 -15.15 7.17 -8.01
C ILE A 53 -14.41 7.00 -9.34
N LYS A 54 -14.85 6.06 -10.16
CA LYS A 54 -14.22 5.80 -11.46
C LYS A 54 -14.15 7.04 -12.35
N PRO A 55 -15.19 7.85 -12.53
CA PRO A 55 -15.11 9.11 -13.31
C PRO A 55 -14.06 10.08 -12.75
N LEU A 56 -13.94 10.20 -11.43
CA LEU A 56 -12.94 11.07 -10.79
C LEU A 56 -11.51 10.56 -11.03
N VAL A 57 -11.32 9.23 -11.03
CA VAL A 57 -10.04 8.60 -11.36
C VAL A 57 -9.71 8.82 -12.84
N ASP A 58 -10.68 8.66 -13.74
CA ASP A 58 -10.52 8.90 -15.16
C ASP A 58 -10.12 10.37 -15.41
N GLU A 59 -10.84 11.33 -14.82
CA GLU A 59 -10.50 12.76 -14.88
C GLU A 59 -9.08 13.05 -14.38
N PHE A 60 -8.66 12.44 -13.28
CA PHE A 60 -7.30 12.61 -12.76
C PHE A 60 -6.23 12.15 -13.75
N PHE A 61 -6.40 10.98 -14.36
CA PHE A 61 -5.42 10.44 -15.30
C PHE A 61 -5.40 11.18 -16.64
N GLU A 62 -6.56 11.60 -17.15
CA GLU A 62 -6.64 12.46 -18.33
C GLU A 62 -5.93 13.79 -18.09
N TRP A 63 -6.22 14.44 -16.96
CA TRP A 63 -5.54 15.66 -16.57
C TRP A 63 -4.02 15.45 -16.41
N ALA A 64 -3.59 14.38 -15.76
CA ALA A 64 -2.18 14.08 -15.54
C ALA A 64 -1.43 13.89 -16.87
N LYS A 65 -2.02 13.16 -17.82
CA LYS A 65 -1.48 12.97 -19.19
C LYS A 65 -1.40 14.27 -19.96
N ALA A 66 -2.41 15.12 -19.86
CA ALA A 66 -2.46 16.42 -20.56
C ALA A 66 -1.46 17.44 -19.99
N ILE A 67 -1.18 17.40 -18.69
CA ILE A 67 -0.29 18.36 -18.03
C ILE A 67 1.18 17.93 -18.04
N LEU A 68 1.47 16.63 -18.09
CA LEU A 68 2.84 16.08 -18.01
C LEU A 68 3.80 16.73 -19.04
N PRO A 69 3.45 16.93 -20.31
CA PRO A 69 4.33 17.57 -21.29
C PRO A 69 4.69 19.03 -20.96
N LYS A 70 3.91 19.68 -20.08
CA LYS A 70 4.08 21.07 -19.68
C LYS A 70 4.90 21.21 -18.39
N VAL A 71 5.30 20.12 -17.79
CA VAL A 71 6.04 20.10 -16.51
C VAL A 71 7.47 19.58 -16.74
N PRO A 72 8.49 20.24 -16.20
CA PRO A 72 9.86 19.77 -16.33
C PRO A 72 10.02 18.33 -15.80
N THR A 73 10.54 17.44 -16.64
CA THR A 73 10.68 16.00 -16.35
C THR A 73 11.58 15.73 -15.14
N ASN A 74 12.57 16.58 -14.88
CA ASN A 74 13.49 16.46 -13.76
C ASN A 74 12.90 16.99 -12.43
N SER A 75 11.75 17.67 -12.46
CA SER A 75 11.09 18.15 -11.25
C SER A 75 10.44 17.01 -10.47
N GLU A 76 10.32 17.17 -9.15
CA GLU A 76 9.61 16.20 -8.31
C GLU A 76 8.13 16.04 -8.74
N THR A 77 7.49 17.12 -9.20
CA THR A 77 6.13 17.09 -9.74
C THR A 77 6.07 16.26 -11.03
N GLY A 78 7.02 16.47 -11.96
CA GLY A 78 7.09 15.70 -13.21
C GLY A 78 7.32 14.20 -12.95
N LYS A 79 8.26 13.88 -12.07
CA LYS A 79 8.48 12.49 -11.62
C LYS A 79 7.24 11.87 -10.99
N GLY A 80 6.49 12.64 -10.19
CA GLY A 80 5.25 12.18 -9.56
C GLY A 80 4.14 11.91 -10.57
N LEU A 81 3.96 12.77 -11.57
CA LEU A 81 3.00 12.56 -12.66
C LEU A 81 3.38 11.36 -13.51
N GLN A 82 4.66 11.25 -13.90
CA GLN A 82 5.16 10.12 -14.68
C GLN A 82 4.97 8.79 -13.94
N TYR A 83 5.27 8.77 -12.63
CA TYR A 83 5.02 7.59 -11.79
C TYR A 83 3.53 7.22 -11.78
N ALA A 84 2.64 8.19 -11.55
CA ALA A 84 1.21 7.93 -11.54
C ALA A 84 0.73 7.32 -12.87
N ILE A 85 1.14 7.89 -13.99
CA ILE A 85 0.76 7.41 -15.34
C ILE A 85 1.31 6.01 -15.59
N ASN A 86 2.57 5.75 -15.25
CA ASN A 86 3.20 4.44 -15.44
C ASN A 86 2.54 3.35 -14.57
N GLN A 87 1.99 3.73 -13.42
CA GLN A 87 1.33 2.82 -12.48
C GLN A 87 -0.20 2.83 -12.61
N GLU A 88 -0.76 3.47 -13.62
CA GLU A 88 -2.21 3.65 -13.78
C GLU A 88 -2.98 2.34 -13.64
N ALA A 89 -2.55 1.27 -14.29
CA ALA A 89 -3.20 -0.04 -14.24
C ALA A 89 -3.29 -0.58 -12.80
N TYR A 90 -2.20 -0.50 -12.05
CA TYR A 90 -2.14 -0.94 -10.65
C TYR A 90 -2.94 -0.02 -9.72
N LEU A 91 -2.86 1.30 -9.95
CA LEU A 91 -3.60 2.28 -9.16
C LEU A 91 -5.12 2.19 -9.35
N ARG A 92 -5.58 1.60 -10.46
CA ARG A 92 -7.01 1.36 -10.73
C ARG A 92 -7.54 0.06 -10.14
N THR A 93 -6.68 -0.82 -9.60
CA THR A 93 -7.10 -2.15 -9.10
C THR A 93 -8.16 -2.06 -8.00
N PHE A 94 -8.15 -1.03 -7.15
CA PHE A 94 -9.16 -0.85 -6.10
C PHE A 94 -10.59 -0.64 -6.65
N LEU A 95 -10.73 -0.23 -7.90
CA LEU A 95 -12.02 -0.10 -8.56
C LEU A 95 -12.64 -1.45 -8.94
N THR A 96 -11.84 -2.49 -9.09
CA THR A 96 -12.31 -3.83 -9.49
C THR A 96 -12.75 -4.68 -8.31
N ASN A 97 -12.28 -4.35 -7.10
CA ASN A 97 -12.63 -5.10 -5.90
C ASN A 97 -12.89 -4.12 -4.73
N PRO A 98 -14.12 -4.11 -4.18
CA PRO A 98 -14.50 -3.19 -3.11
C PRO A 98 -13.75 -3.41 -1.79
N ILE A 99 -13.17 -4.58 -1.57
CA ILE A 99 -12.38 -4.90 -0.37
C ILE A 99 -11.01 -4.19 -0.41
N ILE A 100 -10.45 -3.96 -1.60
CA ILE A 100 -9.16 -3.30 -1.74
C ILE A 100 -9.28 -1.83 -1.35
N PRO A 101 -8.54 -1.36 -0.33
CA PRO A 101 -8.54 0.06 0.05
C PRO A 101 -7.85 0.92 -1.01
N LEU A 102 -8.24 2.20 -1.10
CA LEU A 102 -7.54 3.18 -1.94
C LEU A 102 -6.16 3.52 -1.38
N ASP A 103 -5.96 3.38 -0.08
CA ASP A 103 -4.69 3.64 0.59
C ASP A 103 -3.90 2.35 0.88
N ASN A 104 -2.62 2.51 1.19
CA ASN A 104 -1.72 1.43 1.59
C ASN A 104 -1.41 1.44 3.09
N ASN A 105 -2.24 2.11 3.90
CA ASN A 105 -1.98 2.31 5.33
C ASN A 105 -1.91 1.00 6.12
N ALA A 106 -2.70 0.00 5.73
CA ALA A 106 -2.69 -1.32 6.38
C ALA A 106 -1.36 -2.04 6.13
N ALA A 107 -0.90 -2.09 4.88
CA ALA A 107 0.38 -2.69 4.52
C ALA A 107 1.56 -1.92 5.13
N GLU A 108 1.53 -0.57 5.13
CA GLU A 108 2.56 0.24 5.78
C GLU A 108 2.62 -0.01 7.30
N ARG A 109 1.47 -0.19 7.95
CA ARG A 109 1.43 -0.53 9.38
C ARG A 109 1.97 -1.93 9.67
N SER A 110 1.68 -2.92 8.84
CA SER A 110 2.18 -4.29 9.03
C SER A 110 3.69 -4.41 8.82
N ILE A 111 4.28 -3.59 7.94
CA ILE A 111 5.74 -3.56 7.70
C ILE A 111 6.47 -2.72 8.77
N ARG A 112 5.78 -1.80 9.44
CA ARG A 112 6.39 -0.86 10.40
C ARG A 112 7.17 -1.53 11.52
N PRO A 113 6.68 -2.61 12.17
CA PRO A 113 7.44 -3.31 13.21
C PRO A 113 8.77 -3.85 12.69
N PHE A 114 8.79 -4.42 11.47
CA PHE A 114 10.02 -4.87 10.82
C PHE A 114 11.02 -3.73 10.59
N CYS A 115 10.55 -2.58 10.09
CA CYS A 115 11.39 -1.40 9.88
C CYS A 115 11.95 -0.81 11.18
N LEU A 116 11.17 -0.85 12.28
CA LEU A 116 11.62 -0.46 13.61
C LEU A 116 12.63 -1.45 14.18
N GLY A 117 12.39 -2.75 14.03
CA GLY A 117 13.31 -3.81 14.41
C GLY A 117 14.66 -3.69 13.74
N LYS A 118 14.67 -3.33 12.44
CA LYS A 118 15.91 -3.08 11.69
C LYS A 118 16.81 -2.03 12.34
N LYS A 119 16.24 -0.98 12.94
CA LYS A 119 17.02 0.04 13.68
C LYS A 119 17.70 -0.51 14.92
N ASN A 120 17.13 -1.53 15.55
CA ASN A 120 17.64 -2.12 16.77
C ASN A 120 18.70 -3.20 16.49
N TRP A 121 18.65 -3.86 15.34
CA TRP A 121 19.56 -4.97 14.99
C TRP A 121 20.75 -4.54 14.15
N VAL A 122 20.87 -3.29 13.88
CA VAL A 122 21.96 -2.60 13.21
C VAL A 122 22.30 -3.11 11.81
N MET A 123 22.32 -4.43 11.52
CA MET A 123 22.57 -4.95 10.17
C MET A 123 21.98 -6.36 9.95
N ILE A 124 21.48 -6.58 8.74
CA ILE A 124 21.24 -7.90 8.16
C ILE A 124 22.32 -8.08 7.08
N ASP A 125 23.38 -8.76 7.40
CA ASP A 125 24.59 -8.83 6.56
C ASP A 125 24.43 -9.75 5.35
N THR A 126 23.41 -10.61 5.32
CA THR A 126 23.21 -11.58 4.25
C THR A 126 21.78 -11.54 3.69
N ILE A 127 21.63 -11.86 2.41
CA ILE A 127 20.34 -12.03 1.75
C ILE A 127 19.51 -13.12 2.44
N GLN A 128 20.16 -14.23 2.84
CA GLN A 128 19.50 -15.33 3.54
C GLN A 128 18.99 -14.89 4.93
N GLY A 129 19.78 -14.11 5.68
CA GLY A 129 19.36 -13.53 6.95
C GLY A 129 18.18 -12.57 6.80
N ALA A 130 18.14 -11.78 5.70
CA ALA A 130 17.01 -10.93 5.38
C ALA A 130 15.73 -11.74 5.12
N HIS A 131 15.82 -12.81 4.35
CA HIS A 131 14.70 -13.72 4.09
C HIS A 131 14.19 -14.38 5.37
N ALA A 132 15.08 -14.94 6.18
CA ALA A 132 14.72 -15.58 7.46
C ALA A 132 14.03 -14.59 8.40
N SER A 133 14.55 -13.37 8.53
CA SER A 133 13.94 -12.31 9.32
C SER A 133 12.55 -11.92 8.80
N ALA A 134 12.39 -11.79 7.49
CA ALA A 134 11.09 -11.45 6.87
C ALA A 134 10.05 -12.55 7.16
N ILE A 135 10.43 -13.83 7.07
CA ILE A 135 9.54 -14.97 7.38
C ILE A 135 9.11 -14.94 8.85
N ILE A 136 10.07 -14.81 9.78
CA ILE A 136 9.76 -14.78 11.23
C ILE A 136 8.82 -13.60 11.55
N TYR A 137 9.10 -12.41 11.01
CA TYR A 137 8.23 -11.26 11.22
C TYR A 137 6.84 -11.45 10.62
N SER A 138 6.74 -12.06 9.45
CA SER A 138 5.45 -12.39 8.84
C SER A 138 4.62 -13.30 9.75
N ILE A 139 5.24 -14.34 10.32
CA ILE A 139 4.59 -15.25 11.27
C ILE A 139 4.14 -14.49 12.52
N VAL A 140 5.00 -13.66 13.11
CA VAL A 140 4.69 -12.88 14.32
C VAL A 140 3.54 -11.90 14.08
N GLU A 141 3.55 -11.17 12.98
CA GLU A 141 2.47 -10.21 12.65
C GLU A 141 1.17 -10.93 12.31
N THR A 142 1.23 -12.10 11.67
CA THR A 142 0.05 -12.96 11.45
C THR A 142 -0.54 -13.45 12.77
N ALA A 143 0.29 -13.91 13.70
CA ALA A 143 -0.16 -14.33 15.04
C ALA A 143 -0.86 -13.17 15.77
N LYS A 144 -0.28 -11.96 15.75
CA LYS A 144 -0.89 -10.76 16.34
C LYS A 144 -2.22 -10.40 15.70
N ALA A 145 -2.31 -10.47 14.36
CA ALA A 145 -3.53 -10.14 13.63
C ALA A 145 -4.69 -11.10 13.93
N ASN A 146 -4.38 -12.32 14.39
CA ASN A 146 -5.34 -13.35 14.77
C ASN A 146 -5.47 -13.53 16.30
N ASP A 147 -4.98 -12.57 17.10
CA ASP A 147 -5.03 -12.59 18.57
C ASP A 147 -4.40 -13.85 19.19
N LEU A 148 -3.41 -14.46 18.51
CA LEU A 148 -2.70 -15.63 19.02
C LEU A 148 -1.58 -15.20 19.95
N LYS A 149 -1.29 -16.03 20.97
CA LYS A 149 -0.09 -15.87 21.81
C LYS A 149 1.13 -16.24 20.99
N ILE A 150 1.96 -15.25 20.66
CA ILE A 150 3.10 -15.37 19.74
C ILE A 150 4.03 -16.52 20.14
N TYR A 151 4.36 -16.62 21.44
CA TYR A 151 5.24 -17.66 21.95
C TYR A 151 4.67 -19.07 21.72
N ASP A 152 3.40 -19.27 22.09
CA ASP A 152 2.72 -20.56 21.96
C ASP A 152 2.59 -20.96 20.49
N TYR A 153 2.28 -19.99 19.62
CA TYR A 153 2.17 -20.22 18.19
C TYR A 153 3.51 -20.56 17.54
N LEU A 154 4.59 -19.85 17.88
CA LEU A 154 5.93 -20.18 17.37
C LEU A 154 6.40 -21.54 17.87
N LYS A 155 6.15 -21.88 19.15
CA LYS A 155 6.45 -23.19 19.70
C LYS A 155 5.70 -24.28 18.93
N TYR A 156 4.40 -24.10 18.72
CA TYR A 156 3.57 -25.02 17.94
C TYR A 156 4.12 -25.24 16.53
N LEU A 157 4.48 -24.16 15.81
CA LEU A 157 5.07 -24.26 14.48
C LEU A 157 6.41 -25.02 14.48
N LEU A 158 7.27 -24.77 15.44
CA LEU A 158 8.56 -25.48 15.56
C LEU A 158 8.40 -26.96 15.89
N GLU A 159 7.33 -27.35 16.59
CA GLU A 159 7.03 -28.75 16.91
C GLU A 159 6.33 -29.46 15.72
N GLU A 160 5.51 -28.77 14.97
CA GLU A 160 4.70 -29.35 13.88
C GLU A 160 5.43 -29.36 12.52
N LEU A 161 6.07 -28.26 12.13
CA LEU A 161 6.70 -28.16 10.80
C LEU A 161 7.73 -29.26 10.50
N PRO A 162 8.58 -29.69 11.45
CA PRO A 162 9.52 -30.77 11.19
C PRO A 162 8.87 -32.10 10.75
N LYS A 163 7.60 -32.34 11.14
CA LYS A 163 6.87 -33.55 10.78
C LYS A 163 6.54 -33.59 9.27
N TYR A 164 6.58 -32.44 8.59
CA TYR A 164 6.25 -32.27 7.18
C TYR A 164 7.47 -31.96 6.29
N VAL A 165 8.69 -32.05 6.81
CA VAL A 165 9.93 -31.69 6.07
C VAL A 165 10.11 -32.53 4.80
N THR A 166 9.60 -33.78 4.80
CA THR A 166 9.67 -34.68 3.64
C THR A 166 8.41 -34.69 2.77
N THR A 167 7.43 -33.88 3.11
CA THR A 167 6.08 -33.87 2.55
C THR A 167 5.95 -32.80 1.46
N THR A 168 5.25 -33.09 0.38
CA THR A 168 4.98 -32.09 -0.65
C THR A 168 4.11 -30.96 -0.10
N LYS A 169 4.33 -29.72 -0.59
CA LYS A 169 3.64 -28.50 -0.12
C LYS A 169 2.09 -28.60 -0.07
N SER A 170 1.52 -29.48 -0.89
CA SER A 170 0.06 -29.75 -0.94
C SER A 170 -0.47 -30.57 0.23
N GLU A 171 0.39 -31.22 0.99
CA GLU A 171 -0.01 -32.10 2.12
C GLU A 171 0.14 -31.39 3.47
N ILE A 172 0.67 -30.17 3.50
CA ILE A 172 0.75 -29.37 4.72
C ILE A 172 -0.67 -28.87 5.07
N PRO A 173 -1.20 -29.18 6.28
CA PRO A 173 -2.53 -28.74 6.66
C PRO A 173 -2.69 -27.22 6.62
N SER A 174 -3.74 -26.72 5.98
CA SER A 174 -4.05 -25.28 5.91
C SER A 174 -4.28 -24.62 7.29
N LYS A 175 -4.49 -25.43 8.34
CA LYS A 175 -4.63 -24.99 9.73
C LYS A 175 -3.31 -24.52 10.38
N LEU A 176 -2.18 -24.72 9.73
CA LEU A 176 -0.85 -24.26 10.21
C LEU A 176 -0.55 -22.80 9.86
N PHE A 177 -1.35 -22.19 8.96
CA PHE A 177 -1.13 -20.84 8.47
C PHE A 177 -2.33 -19.92 8.71
#